data_cee7ba5536917d0cb979249c86fa2c4d
#
_entry.id   cee7ba5536917d0cb979249c86fa2c4d
#
_cell.length_a   1.000
_cell.length_b   1.000
_cell.length_c   1.000
_cell.angle_alpha   90.00
_cell.angle_beta   90.00
_cell.angle_gamma   90.00
#
_symmetry.space_group_name_H-M   'P 1'
#
loop_
_entity.id
_entity.type
_entity.pdbx_description
1 polymer ?
#
loop_
_entity_poly.entity_id
_entity_poly.type
_entity_poly.pdbx_seq_one_letter_code
_entity_poly.pdbx_strand_id
1 'polypeptide(L)'
;TKDYHGVSEWLGQEYMDIPHQEIESQNLALSPEDFVVIPEIYGHVMEQVSKFPCGKIVLCQSYDYIMETLSPGTSWSQYGFLKCITTSEEQKQHLEKIMKNISFDIIKPTISSSFEKKLVPAKPIVSVHTRDQRDTMKLIKTFYLKYPQFRWITFRDMRGLSEWEFASILKDSFVSVWIDDVSGLGTYPLESMKTGTPVIGKIPNLKPEWMTEHNGIWTND
;
A
#
# COMPACT_ATOMS: atom_id res chain seq x y z
N THR A 1 12.25 -13.45 -3.23
CA THR A 1 12.92 -14.24 -2.17
C THR A 1 12.88 -15.69 -2.57
N LYS A 2 14.00 -16.43 -2.39
CA LYS A 2 14.16 -17.84 -2.80
C LYS A 2 13.13 -18.81 -2.22
N ASP A 3 12.36 -18.41 -1.23
CA ASP A 3 11.48 -19.29 -0.46
C ASP A 3 9.99 -18.97 -0.66
N TYR A 4 9.67 -18.14 -1.64
CA TYR A 4 8.30 -17.74 -1.88
C TYR A 4 7.74 -18.44 -3.12
N HIS A 5 6.92 -19.44 -2.89
CA HIS A 5 6.25 -20.22 -3.93
C HIS A 5 4.74 -19.92 -3.92
N GLY A 6 4.34 -18.84 -4.59
CA GLY A 6 2.91 -18.58 -4.77
C GLY A 6 2.43 -17.20 -4.36
N VAL A 7 1.14 -17.09 -4.10
CA VAL A 7 0.44 -15.87 -3.74
C VAL A 7 0.70 -15.53 -2.27
N SER A 8 0.70 -14.24 -1.94
CA SER A 8 0.86 -13.78 -0.56
C SER A 8 -0.17 -14.43 0.37
N GLU A 9 0.25 -14.80 1.60
CA GLU A 9 -0.65 -15.30 2.65
C GLU A 9 -1.78 -14.31 3.01
N TRP A 10 -1.61 -13.04 2.67
CA TRP A 10 -2.64 -12.02 2.78
C TRP A 10 -3.86 -12.33 1.92
N LEU A 11 -3.64 -12.84 0.70
CA LEU A 11 -4.69 -13.13 -0.27
C LEU A 11 -5.42 -14.44 0.04
N GLY A 12 -6.69 -14.51 -0.33
CA GLY A 12 -7.53 -15.69 -0.14
C GLY A 12 -7.12 -16.87 -1.02
N GLN A 13 -7.70 -18.03 -0.73
CA GLN A 13 -7.42 -19.30 -1.42
C GLN A 13 -7.66 -19.21 -2.94
N GLU A 14 -8.58 -18.35 -3.37
CA GLU A 14 -8.93 -18.14 -4.79
C GLU A 14 -7.77 -17.63 -5.65
N TYR A 15 -6.73 -17.06 -5.03
CA TYR A 15 -5.55 -16.56 -5.75
C TYR A 15 -4.41 -17.59 -5.81
N MET A 16 -4.55 -18.74 -5.13
CA MET A 16 -3.50 -19.77 -5.12
C MET A 16 -3.32 -20.46 -6.47
N ASP A 17 -4.33 -20.43 -7.33
CA ASP A 17 -4.31 -21.02 -8.68
C ASP A 17 -3.65 -20.11 -9.73
N ILE A 18 -3.22 -18.90 -9.36
CA ILE A 18 -2.50 -18.01 -10.28
C ILE A 18 -1.16 -18.66 -10.61
N PRO A 19 -0.85 -18.90 -11.91
CA PRO A 19 0.41 -19.52 -12.29
C PRO A 19 1.62 -18.71 -11.83
N HIS A 20 2.54 -19.36 -11.15
CA HIS A 20 3.81 -18.78 -10.71
C HIS A 20 4.95 -19.55 -11.33
N GLN A 21 5.97 -18.82 -11.76
CA GLN A 21 7.20 -19.40 -12.26
C GLN A 21 8.38 -18.69 -11.61
N GLU A 22 9.30 -19.46 -11.04
CA GLU A 22 10.59 -18.95 -10.63
C GLU A 22 11.42 -18.62 -11.87
N ILE A 23 11.90 -17.38 -11.95
CA ILE A 23 12.71 -16.92 -13.07
C ILE A 23 14.17 -17.07 -12.67
N GLU A 24 14.82 -18.08 -13.22
CA GLU A 24 16.27 -18.14 -13.24
C GLU A 24 16.79 -17.22 -14.36
N SER A 25 17.71 -16.33 -14.03
CA SER A 25 18.22 -15.28 -14.92
C SER A 25 18.79 -15.80 -16.25
N GLN A 26 19.12 -17.08 -16.33
CA GLN A 26 19.65 -17.72 -17.52
C GLN A 26 18.59 -18.18 -18.53
N ASN A 27 17.32 -18.26 -18.13
CA ASN A 27 16.23 -18.84 -18.91
C ASN A 27 15.12 -17.85 -19.29
N LEU A 28 15.30 -16.58 -18.98
CA LEU A 28 14.29 -15.57 -19.34
C LEU A 28 14.46 -15.16 -20.81
N ALA A 29 13.56 -15.63 -21.67
CA ALA A 29 13.44 -15.19 -23.05
C ALA A 29 12.17 -14.35 -23.19
N LEU A 30 12.32 -13.06 -23.49
CA LEU A 30 11.22 -12.12 -23.71
C LEU A 30 11.27 -11.64 -25.16
N SER A 31 10.13 -11.71 -25.84
CA SER A 31 9.92 -11.25 -27.21
C SER A 31 9.41 -9.81 -27.25
N PRO A 32 9.40 -9.16 -28.41
CA PRO A 32 8.76 -7.83 -28.55
C PRO A 32 7.24 -7.81 -28.29
N GLU A 33 6.58 -8.96 -28.32
CA GLU A 33 5.15 -9.09 -28.07
C GLU A 33 4.81 -9.26 -26.59
N ASP A 34 5.82 -9.54 -25.77
CA ASP A 34 5.64 -9.70 -24.31
C ASP A 34 5.60 -8.35 -23.58
N PHE A 35 4.94 -8.35 -22.43
CA PHE A 35 4.92 -7.22 -21.53
C PHE A 35 5.43 -7.62 -20.15
N VAL A 36 6.32 -6.81 -19.59
CA VAL A 36 6.79 -6.97 -18.22
C VAL A 36 6.28 -5.81 -17.39
N VAL A 37 5.61 -6.15 -16.29
CA VAL A 37 5.15 -5.18 -15.29
C VAL A 37 6.04 -5.32 -14.06
N ILE A 38 6.76 -4.25 -13.70
CA ILE A 38 7.70 -4.26 -12.58
C ILE A 38 7.26 -3.21 -11.55
N PRO A 39 7.05 -3.61 -10.28
CA PRO A 39 6.83 -2.66 -9.20
C PRO A 39 8.02 -1.71 -9.03
N GLU A 40 7.73 -0.47 -8.65
CA GLU A 40 8.71 0.61 -8.48
C GLU A 40 9.84 0.31 -7.48
N ILE A 41 9.59 -0.60 -6.55
CA ILE A 41 10.56 -1.04 -5.53
C ILE A 41 11.70 -1.90 -6.09
N TYR A 42 11.60 -2.35 -7.35
CA TYR A 42 12.57 -3.25 -7.96
C TYR A 42 13.44 -2.55 -9.02
N GLY A 43 14.03 -1.39 -8.70
CA GLY A 43 14.87 -0.64 -9.62
C GLY A 43 16.01 -1.45 -10.25
N HIS A 44 16.65 -2.36 -9.49
CA HIS A 44 17.70 -3.26 -10.00
C HIS A 44 17.18 -4.28 -11.02
N VAL A 45 15.91 -4.72 -10.90
CA VAL A 45 15.26 -5.59 -11.89
C VAL A 45 14.98 -4.83 -13.17
N MET A 46 14.56 -3.55 -13.06
CA MET A 46 14.32 -2.68 -14.22
C MET A 46 15.59 -2.52 -15.07
N GLU A 47 16.76 -2.37 -14.45
CA GLU A 47 18.04 -2.31 -15.14
C GLU A 47 18.35 -3.62 -15.90
N GLN A 48 18.11 -4.77 -15.27
CA GLN A 48 18.31 -6.08 -15.91
C GLN A 48 17.38 -6.28 -17.11
N VAL A 49 16.11 -5.91 -16.95
CA VAL A 49 15.07 -6.05 -17.98
C VAL A 49 15.25 -5.03 -19.12
N SER A 50 15.99 -3.94 -18.90
CA SER A 50 16.24 -2.93 -19.93
C SER A 50 16.78 -3.49 -21.25
N LYS A 51 17.52 -4.60 -21.19
CA LYS A 51 18.17 -5.28 -22.31
C LYS A 51 17.21 -6.05 -23.23
N PHE A 52 16.00 -6.37 -22.75
CA PHE A 52 15.04 -7.16 -23.52
C PHE A 52 14.17 -6.28 -24.42
N PRO A 53 13.72 -6.79 -25.57
CA PRO A 53 12.93 -6.02 -26.54
C PRO A 53 11.45 -5.89 -26.16
N CYS A 54 11.01 -6.47 -25.05
CA CYS A 54 9.62 -6.49 -24.60
C CYS A 54 9.06 -5.12 -24.23
N GLY A 55 7.74 -5.00 -24.19
CA GLY A 55 7.04 -3.87 -23.59
C GLY A 55 7.32 -3.80 -22.08
N LYS A 56 7.51 -2.59 -21.54
CA LYS A 56 7.90 -2.38 -20.14
C LYS A 56 6.97 -1.39 -19.47
N ILE A 57 6.37 -1.80 -18.35
CA ILE A 57 5.41 -1.00 -17.58
C ILE A 57 5.87 -0.99 -16.12
N VAL A 58 5.91 0.20 -15.51
CA VAL A 58 6.09 0.33 -14.06
C VAL A 58 4.74 0.26 -13.38
N LEU A 59 4.65 -0.52 -12.30
CA LEU A 59 3.53 -0.45 -11.36
C LEU A 59 3.97 0.36 -10.15
N CYS A 60 3.54 1.62 -10.08
CA CYS A 60 3.88 2.51 -8.97
C CYS A 60 2.75 2.57 -7.96
N GLN A 61 2.94 1.91 -6.82
CA GLN A 61 2.01 1.90 -5.70
C GLN A 61 2.35 2.96 -4.66
N SER A 62 3.63 3.32 -4.54
CA SER A 62 4.10 4.41 -3.66
C SER A 62 5.25 5.17 -4.31
N TYR A 63 5.07 6.47 -4.49
CA TYR A 63 6.08 7.33 -5.12
C TYR A 63 7.40 7.42 -4.33
N ASP A 64 7.38 7.20 -3.02
CA ASP A 64 8.58 7.31 -2.17
C ASP A 64 9.64 6.27 -2.48
N TYR A 65 9.24 5.07 -2.89
CA TYR A 65 10.20 4.00 -3.23
C TYR A 65 11.11 4.33 -4.42
N ILE A 66 10.71 5.26 -5.28
CA ILE A 66 11.60 5.75 -6.35
C ILE A 66 12.86 6.41 -5.78
N MET A 67 12.72 7.12 -4.65
CA MET A 67 13.84 7.81 -4.00
C MET A 67 14.85 6.83 -3.40
N GLU A 68 14.41 5.61 -3.07
CA GLU A 68 15.25 4.56 -2.49
C GLU A 68 15.85 3.64 -3.56
N THR A 69 15.16 3.45 -4.68
CA THR A 69 15.48 2.38 -5.65
C THR A 69 16.13 2.86 -6.94
N LEU A 70 15.98 4.14 -7.27
CA LEU A 70 16.63 4.74 -8.44
C LEU A 70 17.88 5.54 -8.05
N SER A 71 18.92 5.41 -8.84
CA SER A 71 20.12 6.25 -8.68
C SER A 71 19.78 7.73 -8.91
N PRO A 72 20.45 8.67 -8.22
CA PRO A 72 20.21 10.10 -8.41
C PRO A 72 20.30 10.52 -9.89
N GLY A 73 19.30 11.23 -10.37
CA GLY A 73 19.21 11.69 -11.75
C GLY A 73 18.76 10.64 -12.77
N THR A 74 18.44 9.43 -12.32
CA THR A 74 17.95 8.34 -13.17
C THR A 74 16.41 8.35 -13.21
N SER A 75 15.85 8.11 -14.40
CA SER A 75 14.41 7.96 -14.64
C SER A 75 14.14 6.58 -15.23
N TRP A 76 12.95 6.04 -15.01
CA TRP A 76 12.49 4.78 -15.60
C TRP A 76 12.61 4.76 -17.13
N SER A 77 12.45 5.90 -17.80
CA SER A 77 12.61 6.01 -19.27
C SER A 77 14.01 5.65 -19.76
N GLN A 78 15.05 5.81 -18.94
CA GLN A 78 16.42 5.40 -19.28
C GLN A 78 16.57 3.87 -19.33
N TYR A 79 15.69 3.12 -18.67
CA TYR A 79 15.62 1.67 -18.74
C TYR A 79 14.57 1.18 -19.76
N GLY A 80 14.00 2.10 -20.56
CA GLY A 80 12.98 1.78 -21.57
C GLY A 80 11.57 1.60 -21.05
N PHE A 81 11.29 1.97 -19.78
CA PHE A 81 9.95 2.02 -19.23
C PHE A 81 9.29 3.34 -19.59
N LEU A 82 8.42 3.32 -20.58
CA LEU A 82 7.72 4.52 -21.11
C LEU A 82 6.28 4.61 -20.62
N LYS A 83 5.81 3.60 -19.87
CA LYS A 83 4.48 3.53 -19.25
C LYS A 83 4.59 3.27 -17.76
N CYS A 84 3.70 3.93 -17.00
CA CYS A 84 3.54 3.69 -15.58
C CYS A 84 2.04 3.58 -15.25
N ILE A 85 1.70 2.58 -14.47
CA ILE A 85 0.40 2.45 -13.82
C ILE A 85 0.55 2.96 -12.40
N THR A 86 -0.28 3.89 -11.99
CA THR A 86 -0.33 4.46 -10.63
C THR A 86 -1.72 4.26 -10.00
N THR A 87 -1.83 4.47 -8.72
CA THR A 87 -3.03 4.14 -7.94
C THR A 87 -3.94 5.34 -7.67
N SER A 88 -3.47 6.57 -7.88
CA SER A 88 -4.24 7.79 -7.60
C SER A 88 -3.88 8.93 -8.55
N GLU A 89 -4.79 9.91 -8.67
CA GLU A 89 -4.57 11.10 -9.48
C GLU A 89 -3.44 11.97 -8.91
N GLU A 90 -3.39 12.14 -7.60
CA GLU A 90 -2.34 12.93 -6.93
C GLU A 90 -0.96 12.33 -7.17
N GLN A 91 -0.85 10.99 -7.09
CA GLN A 91 0.40 10.30 -7.36
C GLN A 91 0.83 10.47 -8.82
N LYS A 92 -0.12 10.37 -9.77
CA LYS A 92 0.14 10.66 -11.18
C LYS A 92 0.67 12.06 -11.38
N GLN A 93 -0.05 13.07 -10.86
CA GLN A 93 0.36 14.48 -11.00
C GLN A 93 1.73 14.78 -10.37
N HIS A 94 2.04 14.12 -9.26
CA HIS A 94 3.35 14.21 -8.63
C HIS A 94 4.45 13.62 -9.54
N LEU A 95 4.23 12.40 -10.04
CA LEU A 95 5.18 11.69 -10.87
C LEU A 95 5.42 12.38 -12.24
N GLU A 96 4.39 12.96 -12.86
CA GLU A 96 4.51 13.71 -14.11
C GLU A 96 5.45 14.92 -13.99
N LYS A 97 5.58 15.49 -12.78
CA LYS A 97 6.50 16.61 -12.53
C LYS A 97 7.96 16.18 -12.50
N ILE A 98 8.24 14.97 -12.03
CA ILE A 98 9.61 14.48 -11.78
C ILE A 98 10.09 13.45 -12.80
N MET A 99 9.17 12.71 -13.44
CA MET A 99 9.49 11.67 -14.43
C MET A 99 9.15 12.15 -15.83
N LYS A 100 10.18 12.38 -16.66
CA LYS A 100 10.00 12.83 -18.05
C LYS A 100 9.85 11.64 -19.01
N ASN A 101 9.12 11.86 -20.11
CA ASN A 101 8.93 10.89 -21.20
C ASN A 101 8.26 9.57 -20.76
N ILE A 102 7.36 9.63 -19.80
CA ILE A 102 6.58 8.50 -19.32
C ILE A 102 5.11 8.87 -19.41
N SER A 103 4.28 7.96 -19.94
CA SER A 103 2.83 8.10 -19.90
C SER A 103 2.28 7.41 -18.65
N PHE A 104 1.30 8.02 -18.00
CA PHE A 104 0.73 7.53 -16.75
C PHE A 104 -0.74 7.16 -16.93
N ASP A 105 -1.07 5.93 -16.58
CA ASP A 105 -2.45 5.44 -16.45
C ASP A 105 -2.78 5.22 -14.97
N ILE A 106 -4.04 5.39 -14.59
CA ILE A 106 -4.49 5.19 -13.21
C ILE A 106 -5.34 3.93 -13.14
N ILE A 107 -4.95 3.03 -12.24
CA ILE A 107 -5.78 1.88 -11.85
C ILE A 107 -5.98 1.96 -10.34
N LYS A 108 -7.17 2.42 -9.93
CA LYS A 108 -7.53 2.50 -8.51
C LYS A 108 -7.76 1.10 -7.96
N PRO A 109 -7.06 0.68 -6.88
CA PRO A 109 -7.32 -0.58 -6.22
C PRO A 109 -8.76 -0.64 -5.71
N THR A 110 -9.38 -1.81 -5.82
CA THR A 110 -10.66 -2.09 -5.17
C THR A 110 -10.43 -2.60 -3.75
N ILE A 111 -11.33 -2.24 -2.85
CA ILE A 111 -11.31 -2.78 -1.50
C ILE A 111 -12.11 -4.10 -1.49
N SER A 112 -11.50 -5.16 -0.98
CA SER A 112 -12.08 -6.51 -0.93
C SER A 112 -13.45 -6.53 -0.24
N SER A 113 -14.31 -7.49 -0.65
CA SER A 113 -15.60 -7.76 0.02
C SER A 113 -15.45 -8.26 1.45
N SER A 114 -14.27 -8.77 1.82
CA SER A 114 -13.94 -9.11 3.21
C SER A 114 -14.16 -7.93 4.18
N PHE A 115 -14.07 -6.69 3.68
CA PHE A 115 -14.25 -5.46 4.46
C PHE A 115 -15.69 -4.91 4.45
N GLU A 116 -16.66 -5.66 4.00
CA GLU A 116 -18.05 -5.22 4.06
C GLU A 116 -18.52 -5.03 5.51
N LYS A 117 -19.36 -4.00 5.70
CA LYS A 117 -19.84 -3.57 7.01
C LYS A 117 -20.55 -4.71 7.74
N LYS A 118 -20.19 -4.92 9.01
CA LYS A 118 -20.88 -5.82 9.92
C LYS A 118 -21.86 -5.03 10.80
N LEU A 119 -23.11 -5.48 10.87
CA LEU A 119 -24.16 -4.88 11.71
C LEU A 119 -24.10 -5.40 13.16
N VAL A 120 -22.94 -5.22 13.82
CA VAL A 120 -22.76 -5.56 15.23
C VAL A 120 -22.21 -4.35 15.97
N PRO A 121 -22.51 -4.22 17.28
CA PRO A 121 -21.91 -3.18 18.09
C PRO A 121 -20.39 -3.27 18.09
N ALA A 122 -19.72 -2.13 17.95
CA ALA A 122 -18.27 -2.06 18.07
C ALA A 122 -17.83 -2.39 19.50
N LYS A 123 -16.68 -3.08 19.60
CA LYS A 123 -16.00 -3.34 20.87
C LYS A 123 -15.11 -2.16 21.25
N PRO A 124 -14.66 -2.02 22.51
CA PRO A 124 -13.71 -0.98 22.92
C PRO A 124 -12.28 -1.26 22.41
N ILE A 125 -12.17 -1.47 21.11
CA ILE A 125 -10.93 -1.77 20.41
C ILE A 125 -10.58 -0.57 19.53
N VAL A 126 -9.33 -0.13 19.61
CA VAL A 126 -8.70 0.79 18.66
C VAL A 126 -7.74 -0.02 17.80
N SER A 127 -8.05 -0.16 16.52
CA SER A 127 -7.11 -0.74 15.57
C SER A 127 -6.07 0.31 15.18
N VAL A 128 -4.80 -0.07 15.15
CA VAL A 128 -3.69 0.85 14.86
C VAL A 128 -2.86 0.28 13.73
N HIS A 129 -2.72 1.04 12.66
CA HIS A 129 -1.83 0.73 11.56
C HIS A 129 -0.79 1.85 11.41
N THR A 130 0.47 1.48 11.57
CA THR A 130 1.61 2.37 11.36
C THR A 130 2.65 1.65 10.52
N ARG A 131 3.45 2.38 9.79
CA ARG A 131 4.58 1.79 9.06
C ARG A 131 5.69 1.35 10.03
N ASP A 132 5.97 2.14 11.06
CA ASP A 132 6.97 1.82 12.09
C ASP A 132 6.31 1.38 13.40
N GLN A 133 6.73 0.22 13.92
CA GLN A 133 6.27 -0.31 15.21
C GLN A 133 6.50 0.67 16.36
N ARG A 134 7.54 1.45 16.29
CA ARG A 134 7.85 2.45 17.32
C ARG A 134 6.75 3.49 17.46
N ASP A 135 6.11 3.86 16.36
CA ASP A 135 5.02 4.84 16.38
C ASP A 135 3.76 4.26 17.01
N THR A 136 3.43 3.00 16.74
CA THR A 136 2.37 2.28 17.46
C THR A 136 2.63 2.29 18.96
N MET A 137 3.84 1.93 19.37
CA MET A 137 4.20 1.87 20.79
C MET A 137 4.20 3.24 21.48
N LYS A 138 4.67 4.29 20.79
CA LYS A 138 4.60 5.67 21.28
C LYS A 138 3.16 6.11 21.48
N LEU A 139 2.30 5.90 20.47
CA LEU A 139 0.88 6.23 20.54
C LEU A 139 0.23 5.59 21.75
N ILE A 140 0.34 4.27 21.91
CA ILE A 140 -0.30 3.51 22.98
C ILE A 140 0.20 3.97 24.36
N LYS A 141 1.52 4.08 24.53
CA LYS A 141 2.11 4.50 25.79
C LYS A 141 1.70 5.92 26.17
N THR A 142 1.78 6.85 25.21
CA THR A 142 1.40 8.24 25.43
C THR A 142 -0.08 8.37 25.78
N PHE A 143 -0.96 7.63 25.08
CA PHE A 143 -2.37 7.62 25.37
C PHE A 143 -2.67 7.18 26.80
N TYR A 144 -2.14 6.05 27.25
CA TYR A 144 -2.40 5.57 28.61
C TYR A 144 -1.74 6.41 29.72
N LEU A 145 -0.62 7.07 29.41
CA LEU A 145 -0.01 8.03 30.34
C LEU A 145 -0.87 9.29 30.50
N LYS A 146 -1.39 9.80 29.40
CA LYS A 146 -2.18 11.02 29.39
C LYS A 146 -3.63 10.80 29.84
N TYR A 147 -4.18 9.61 29.59
CA TYR A 147 -5.57 9.26 29.82
C TYR A 147 -5.70 7.93 30.57
N PRO A 148 -5.22 7.81 31.81
CA PRO A 148 -5.22 6.55 32.57
C PRO A 148 -6.63 5.99 32.85
N GLN A 149 -7.66 6.83 32.84
CA GLN A 149 -9.05 6.42 33.01
C GLN A 149 -9.60 5.55 31.85
N PHE A 150 -8.95 5.55 30.69
CA PHE A 150 -9.34 4.78 29.51
C PHE A 150 -8.58 3.45 29.36
N ARG A 151 -8.04 2.88 30.45
CA ARG A 151 -7.34 1.57 30.39
C ARG A 151 -8.23 0.39 29.96
N TRP A 152 -9.51 0.58 29.93
CA TRP A 152 -10.46 -0.40 29.40
C TRP A 152 -10.50 -0.47 27.86
N ILE A 153 -9.93 0.50 27.16
CA ILE A 153 -9.74 0.48 25.70
C ILE A 153 -8.57 -0.44 25.37
N THR A 154 -8.75 -1.32 24.40
CA THR A 154 -7.70 -2.22 23.91
C THR A 154 -7.18 -1.71 22.57
N PHE A 155 -5.86 -1.51 22.45
CA PHE A 155 -5.23 -1.23 21.17
C PHE A 155 -4.81 -2.52 20.49
N ARG A 156 -5.08 -2.63 19.18
CA ARG A 156 -4.70 -3.75 18.33
C ARG A 156 -3.79 -3.27 17.20
N ASP A 157 -2.55 -3.76 17.20
CA ASP A 157 -1.62 -3.60 16.09
C ASP A 157 -2.10 -4.44 14.91
N MET A 158 -2.14 -3.83 13.73
CA MET A 158 -2.72 -4.42 12.52
C MET A 158 -1.67 -5.07 11.60
N ARG A 159 -0.42 -5.21 12.05
CA ARG A 159 0.65 -5.81 11.26
C ARG A 159 0.68 -7.33 11.38
N GLY A 160 1.10 -8.00 10.28
CA GLY A 160 1.33 -9.44 10.25
C GLY A 160 0.06 -10.29 10.34
N LEU A 161 -1.09 -9.71 9.99
CA LEU A 161 -2.39 -10.38 9.97
C LEU A 161 -2.72 -10.85 8.55
N SER A 162 -3.50 -11.92 8.44
CA SER A 162 -4.19 -12.26 7.20
C SER A 162 -5.32 -11.26 6.91
N GLU A 163 -5.79 -11.18 5.66
CA GLU A 163 -6.89 -10.28 5.26
C GLU A 163 -8.14 -10.52 6.12
N TRP A 164 -8.45 -11.78 6.41
CA TRP A 164 -9.61 -12.14 7.21
C TRP A 164 -9.51 -11.64 8.67
N GLU A 165 -8.36 -11.86 9.32
CA GLU A 165 -8.10 -11.37 10.67
C GLU A 165 -8.14 -9.86 10.74
N PHE A 166 -7.52 -9.22 9.75
CA PHE A 166 -7.47 -7.77 9.61
C PHE A 166 -8.89 -7.19 9.47
N ALA A 167 -9.70 -7.73 8.56
CA ALA A 167 -11.09 -7.34 8.37
C ALA A 167 -11.94 -7.58 9.63
N SER A 168 -11.72 -8.71 10.33
CA SER A 168 -12.42 -9.03 11.57
C SER A 168 -12.14 -8.01 12.68
N ILE A 169 -10.87 -7.64 12.86
CA ILE A 169 -10.50 -6.64 13.88
C ILE A 169 -11.06 -5.27 13.54
N LEU A 170 -11.01 -4.86 12.27
CA LEU A 170 -11.62 -3.59 11.84
C LEU A 170 -13.12 -3.56 12.14
N LYS A 171 -13.85 -4.60 11.80
CA LYS A 171 -15.29 -4.72 12.06
C LYS A 171 -15.66 -4.67 13.55
N ASP A 172 -14.75 -5.13 14.40
CA ASP A 172 -14.92 -5.12 15.85
C ASP A 172 -14.46 -3.80 16.49
N SER A 173 -13.66 -3.00 15.79
CA SER A 173 -13.10 -1.74 16.32
C SER A 173 -14.12 -0.61 16.32
N PHE A 174 -14.11 0.22 17.36
CA PHE A 174 -14.94 1.44 17.39
C PHE A 174 -14.26 2.62 16.69
N VAL A 175 -12.92 2.57 16.52
CA VAL A 175 -12.13 3.55 15.76
C VAL A 175 -10.85 2.91 15.25
N SER A 176 -10.40 3.37 14.09
CA SER A 176 -9.10 3.03 13.50
C SER A 176 -8.16 4.22 13.57
N VAL A 177 -6.89 3.95 13.88
CA VAL A 177 -5.82 4.95 13.82
C VAL A 177 -4.85 4.57 12.70
N TRP A 178 -4.57 5.52 11.81
CA TRP A 178 -3.66 5.36 10.70
C TRP A 178 -2.55 6.42 10.73
N ILE A 179 -1.29 5.95 10.74
CA ILE A 179 -0.11 6.82 10.71
C ILE A 179 0.85 6.29 9.65
N ASP A 180 0.88 6.97 8.52
CA ASP A 180 1.78 6.64 7.41
C ASP A 180 2.09 7.92 6.61
N ASP A 181 3.35 8.33 6.58
CA ASP A 181 3.79 9.54 5.90
C ASP A 181 3.96 9.35 4.39
N VAL A 182 4.12 8.11 3.93
CA VAL A 182 4.59 7.78 2.58
C VAL A 182 3.58 6.96 1.75
N SER A 183 2.36 6.82 2.23
CA SER A 183 1.34 6.04 1.53
C SER A 183 0.89 6.73 0.23
N GLY A 184 0.86 5.99 -0.87
CA GLY A 184 0.36 6.50 -2.15
C GLY A 184 -1.16 6.64 -2.18
N LEU A 185 -1.91 5.57 -1.87
CA LEU A 185 -3.37 5.57 -1.85
C LEU A 185 -3.95 5.51 -0.44
N GLY A 186 -3.31 4.79 0.48
CA GLY A 186 -3.83 4.55 1.82
C GLY A 186 -4.99 3.54 1.83
N THR A 187 -4.72 2.28 1.53
CA THR A 187 -5.75 1.24 1.51
C THR A 187 -6.36 1.00 2.89
N TYR A 188 -5.54 1.01 3.95
CA TYR A 188 -6.00 0.79 5.32
C TYR A 188 -7.17 1.70 5.77
N PRO A 189 -7.11 3.03 5.63
CA PRO A 189 -8.26 3.85 5.98
C PRO A 189 -9.48 3.60 5.08
N LEU A 190 -9.29 3.24 3.80
CA LEU A 190 -10.40 2.87 2.91
C LEU A 190 -11.07 1.56 3.35
N GLU A 191 -10.28 0.56 3.76
CA GLU A 191 -10.73 -0.70 4.33
C GLU A 191 -11.51 -0.46 5.64
N SER A 192 -11.00 0.40 6.52
CA SER A 192 -11.70 0.80 7.74
C SER A 192 -13.03 1.46 7.45
N MET A 193 -13.07 2.41 6.52
CA MET A 193 -14.31 3.08 6.13
C MET A 193 -15.31 2.10 5.52
N LYS A 194 -14.86 1.12 4.72
CA LYS A 194 -15.72 0.09 4.15
C LYS A 194 -16.34 -0.82 5.22
N THR A 195 -15.62 -1.10 6.31
CA THR A 195 -16.21 -1.82 7.46
C THR A 195 -17.18 -0.96 8.29
N GLY A 196 -17.24 0.34 8.04
CA GLY A 196 -18.01 1.31 8.82
C GLY A 196 -17.30 1.79 10.08
N THR A 197 -15.99 1.54 10.21
CA THR A 197 -15.17 1.96 11.34
C THR A 197 -14.62 3.37 11.08
N PRO A 198 -14.89 4.35 11.96
CA PRO A 198 -14.36 5.71 11.85
C PRO A 198 -12.82 5.71 11.86
N VAL A 199 -12.22 6.65 11.12
CA VAL A 199 -10.78 6.76 11.00
C VAL A 199 -10.27 8.06 11.60
N ILE A 200 -9.19 7.95 12.37
CA ILE A 200 -8.34 9.06 12.79
C ILE A 200 -6.97 8.80 12.16
N GLY A 201 -6.42 9.78 11.46
CA GLY A 201 -5.15 9.56 10.78
C GLY A 201 -4.30 10.79 10.59
N LYS A 202 -3.02 10.54 10.34
CA LYS A 202 -2.09 11.57 9.91
C LYS A 202 -2.24 11.80 8.41
N ILE A 203 -2.18 13.07 7.99
CA ILE A 203 -2.14 13.42 6.57
C ILE A 203 -0.77 13.03 6.03
N PRO A 204 -0.66 12.13 5.03
CA PRO A 204 0.61 11.74 4.44
C PRO A 204 1.21 12.89 3.61
N ASN A 205 2.51 12.77 3.28
CA ASN A 205 3.24 13.76 2.48
C ASN A 205 2.55 14.06 1.15
N LEU A 206 1.96 13.05 0.51
CA LEU A 206 1.07 13.22 -0.64
C LEU A 206 -0.34 12.84 -0.22
N LYS A 207 -1.19 13.85 0.02
CA LYS A 207 -2.55 13.65 0.47
C LYS A 207 -3.40 13.00 -0.63
N PRO A 208 -3.99 11.81 -0.41
CA PRO A 208 -4.86 11.17 -1.39
C PRO A 208 -6.13 11.98 -1.67
N GLU A 209 -6.64 11.92 -2.90
CA GLU A 209 -7.84 12.65 -3.34
C GLU A 209 -9.11 12.31 -2.55
N TRP A 210 -9.22 11.09 -2.05
CA TRP A 210 -10.39 10.63 -1.27
C TRP A 210 -10.42 11.19 0.16
N MET A 211 -9.27 11.70 0.68
CA MET A 211 -9.16 12.17 2.06
C MET A 211 -9.75 13.57 2.21
N THR A 212 -10.89 13.67 2.86
CA THR A 212 -11.64 14.92 3.09
C THR A 212 -11.97 15.11 4.57
N GLU A 213 -12.37 16.31 4.95
CA GLU A 213 -12.83 16.62 6.32
C GLU A 213 -14.11 15.87 6.72
N HIS A 214 -14.84 15.29 5.75
CA HIS A 214 -16.12 14.62 5.99
C HIS A 214 -16.00 13.12 6.22
N ASN A 215 -14.84 12.51 5.91
CA ASN A 215 -14.70 11.06 5.96
C ASN A 215 -13.66 10.54 6.98
N GLY A 216 -13.16 11.43 7.85
CA GLY A 216 -12.25 11.07 8.93
C GLY A 216 -11.80 12.27 9.74
N ILE A 217 -11.02 12.00 10.78
CA ILE A 217 -10.34 13.05 11.55
C ILE A 217 -8.87 13.00 11.13
N TRP A 218 -8.41 14.04 10.43
CA TRP A 218 -7.08 14.10 9.85
C TRP A 218 -6.24 15.18 10.51
N THR A 219 -5.00 14.85 10.85
CA THR A 219 -4.05 15.77 11.52
C THR A 219 -2.72 15.80 10.79
N ASN A 220 -1.98 16.89 10.95
CA ASN A 220 -0.62 17.03 10.43
C ASN A 220 0.44 16.53 11.44
N ASP A 221 0.05 16.26 12.68
CA ASP A 221 0.94 15.84 13.77
C ASP A 221 0.70 14.38 14.18
#